data_d10f6e7c1a2d10ebe49a52ad24f3a2e6
#
_entry.id   d10f6e7c1a2d10ebe49a52ad24f3a2e6
#
_cell.length_a   1.000
_cell.length_b   1.000
_cell.length_c   1.000
_cell.angle_alpha   90.00
_cell.angle_beta   90.00
_cell.angle_gamma   90.00
#
_symmetry.space_group_name_H-M   'P 1'
#
loop_
_entity.id
_entity.type
_entity.pdbx_description
1 polymer ?
#
loop_
_entity_poly.entity_id
_entity_poly.type
_entity_poly.pdbx_seq_one_letter_code
_entity_poly.pdbx_strand_id
1 'polypeptide(L)'
;IRNRGKRRINIRFPEWLPSERVVEQKVIDTVREVFELNGFIGIETRAVATGATLLKKGETSKEVYLLFPLQEVGAENDTPVEDRLGLHFDLTVPLSRYVVENSGSLTFPFKRWQIQKVWRGERPQEGRFREFVQADIDVVGNGDLPAHYEVELPLVMVRAP
;
A
#
# COMPACT_ATOMS: atom_id res chain seq x y z
N ILE A 1 -23.28 34.77 14.08
CA ILE A 1 -21.85 34.60 13.73
C ILE A 1 -21.47 33.16 14.12
N ARG A 2 -21.51 32.23 13.16
CA ARG A 2 -21.18 30.82 13.40
C ARG A 2 -19.67 30.71 13.58
N ASN A 3 -19.26 30.33 14.78
CA ASN A 3 -17.89 29.94 15.08
C ASN A 3 -17.54 28.72 14.20
N ARG A 4 -16.80 28.96 13.11
CA ARG A 4 -16.19 27.87 12.33
C ARG A 4 -15.09 27.31 13.22
N GLY A 5 -15.48 26.33 14.05
CA GLY A 5 -14.50 25.56 14.81
C GLY A 5 -13.42 25.09 13.84
N LYS A 6 -12.17 25.48 14.09
CA LYS A 6 -11.02 24.98 13.34
C LYS A 6 -11.11 23.45 13.39
N ARG A 7 -11.52 22.85 12.28
CA ARG A 7 -11.47 21.41 12.09
C ARG A 7 -10.04 21.01 12.42
N ARG A 8 -9.81 20.33 13.51
CA ARG A 8 -8.53 19.66 13.74
C ARG A 8 -8.49 18.55 12.71
N ILE A 9 -7.98 18.87 11.54
CA ILE A 9 -7.63 17.86 10.53
C ILE A 9 -6.71 16.90 11.26
N ASN A 10 -7.15 15.65 11.39
CA ASN A 10 -6.26 14.63 11.91
C ASN A 10 -5.20 14.40 10.84
N ILE A 11 -4.12 15.16 10.89
CA ILE A 11 -3.00 15.15 9.93
C ILE A 11 -2.43 13.73 9.75
N ARG A 12 -2.79 12.81 10.64
CA ARG A 12 -2.29 11.44 10.62
C ARG A 12 -3.12 10.50 9.75
N PHE A 13 -4.45 10.66 9.79
CA PHE A 13 -5.43 9.80 9.10
C PHE A 13 -6.47 10.72 8.45
N PRO A 14 -6.25 11.12 7.18
CA PRO A 14 -7.11 12.10 6.52
C PRO A 14 -8.48 11.51 6.20
N GLU A 15 -9.50 12.33 6.37
CA GLU A 15 -10.85 12.07 5.90
C GLU A 15 -11.25 13.19 4.95
N TRP A 16 -11.49 12.85 3.70
CA TRP A 16 -11.84 13.79 2.66
C TRP A 16 -13.31 14.20 2.69
N LEU A 17 -13.59 15.47 2.45
CA LEU A 17 -14.95 15.91 2.18
C LEU A 17 -15.42 15.35 0.83
N PRO A 18 -16.76 15.28 0.57
CA PRO A 18 -17.27 14.76 -0.68
C PRO A 18 -16.65 15.39 -1.93
N SER A 19 -16.43 16.70 -1.94
CA SER A 19 -15.79 17.41 -3.04
C SER A 19 -14.31 17.02 -3.23
N GLU A 20 -13.58 16.85 -2.15
CA GLU A 20 -12.18 16.42 -2.17
C GLU A 20 -12.07 14.95 -2.58
N ARG A 21 -12.99 14.10 -2.09
CA ARG A 21 -13.05 12.67 -2.44
C ARG A 21 -13.33 12.46 -3.93
N VAL A 22 -14.14 13.31 -4.57
CA VAL A 22 -14.35 13.27 -6.02
C VAL A 22 -13.05 13.52 -6.77
N VAL A 23 -12.24 14.48 -6.32
CA VAL A 23 -10.93 14.78 -6.93
C VAL A 23 -9.97 13.61 -6.74
N GLU A 24 -9.86 13.08 -5.53
CA GLU A 24 -9.02 11.90 -5.25
C GLU A 24 -9.41 10.71 -6.13
N GLN A 25 -10.73 10.42 -6.24
CA GLN A 25 -11.21 9.33 -7.09
C GLN A 25 -10.87 9.53 -8.55
N LYS A 26 -10.99 10.77 -9.07
CA LYS A 26 -10.64 11.08 -10.45
C LYS A 26 -9.14 10.84 -10.71
N VAL A 27 -8.26 11.20 -9.78
CA VAL A 27 -6.82 10.93 -9.90
C VAL A 27 -6.58 9.41 -9.91
N ILE A 28 -7.17 8.67 -8.99
CA ILE A 28 -7.07 7.20 -8.94
C ILE A 28 -7.52 6.57 -10.26
N ASP A 29 -8.67 7.00 -10.80
CA ASP A 29 -9.23 6.46 -12.03
C ASP A 29 -8.33 6.76 -13.23
N THR A 30 -7.75 7.97 -13.30
CA THR A 30 -6.82 8.34 -14.37
C THR A 30 -5.51 7.52 -14.30
N VAL A 31 -4.95 7.36 -13.11
CA VAL A 31 -3.74 6.53 -12.91
C VAL A 31 -4.01 5.08 -13.30
N ARG A 32 -5.15 4.52 -12.87
CA ARG A 32 -5.56 3.16 -13.22
C ARG A 32 -5.68 2.98 -14.74
N GLU A 33 -6.36 3.90 -15.42
CA GLU A 33 -6.53 3.87 -16.88
C GLU A 33 -5.18 3.83 -17.62
N VAL A 34 -4.21 4.65 -17.18
CA VAL A 34 -2.85 4.64 -17.75
C VAL A 34 -2.20 3.26 -17.57
N PHE A 35 -2.32 2.65 -16.40
CA PHE A 35 -1.74 1.33 -16.13
C PHE A 35 -2.39 0.24 -16.98
N GLU A 36 -3.72 0.22 -17.08
CA GLU A 36 -4.49 -0.74 -17.87
C GLU A 36 -4.19 -0.62 -19.36
N LEU A 37 -4.10 0.60 -19.90
CA LEU A 37 -3.72 0.86 -21.30
C LEU A 37 -2.31 0.37 -21.65
N ASN A 38 -1.42 0.24 -20.66
CA ASN A 38 -0.07 -0.30 -20.84
C ASN A 38 0.02 -1.82 -20.49
N GLY A 39 -1.12 -2.49 -20.34
CA GLY A 39 -1.21 -3.94 -20.18
C GLY A 39 -0.91 -4.45 -18.77
N PHE A 40 -1.02 -3.58 -17.75
CA PHE A 40 -0.95 -4.00 -16.36
C PHE A 40 -2.32 -4.45 -15.86
N ILE A 41 -2.36 -5.52 -15.07
CA ILE A 41 -3.58 -6.12 -14.50
C ILE A 41 -3.70 -5.69 -13.03
N GLY A 42 -4.90 -5.30 -12.62
CA GLY A 42 -5.18 -4.90 -11.25
C GLY A 42 -5.20 -6.07 -10.28
N ILE A 43 -4.53 -5.91 -9.15
CA ILE A 43 -4.65 -6.81 -8.00
C ILE A 43 -4.92 -6.02 -6.72
N GLU A 44 -5.45 -6.71 -5.74
CA GLU A 44 -5.56 -6.24 -4.36
C GLU A 44 -5.05 -7.32 -3.40
N THR A 45 -4.26 -6.92 -2.42
CA THR A 45 -3.73 -7.83 -1.39
C THR A 45 -4.36 -7.52 -0.04
N ARG A 46 -4.37 -8.49 0.88
CA ARG A 46 -4.85 -8.24 2.25
C ARG A 46 -3.98 -7.18 2.93
N ALA A 47 -4.66 -6.24 3.60
CA ALA A 47 -4.00 -5.15 4.33
C ALA A 47 -3.32 -5.65 5.62
N VAL A 48 -3.76 -6.78 6.15
CA VAL A 48 -3.26 -7.38 7.40
C VAL A 48 -2.36 -8.56 7.09
N ALA A 49 -1.20 -8.59 7.74
CA ALA A 49 -0.24 -9.69 7.67
C ALA A 49 0.41 -9.93 9.03
N THR A 50 1.09 -11.05 9.21
CA THR A 50 1.86 -11.35 10.43
C THR A 50 3.09 -10.46 10.52
N GLY A 51 3.53 -10.16 11.76
CA GLY A 51 4.77 -9.45 12.02
C GLY A 51 5.97 -10.08 11.33
N ALA A 52 6.07 -11.41 11.33
CA ALA A 52 7.11 -12.14 10.61
C ALA A 52 7.18 -11.77 9.11
N THR A 53 6.03 -11.55 8.47
CA THR A 53 5.97 -11.12 7.06
C THR A 53 6.36 -9.65 6.91
N LEU A 54 5.85 -8.78 7.79
CA LEU A 54 6.04 -7.33 7.71
C LEU A 54 7.47 -6.90 8.05
N LEU A 55 8.15 -7.65 8.94
CA LEU A 55 9.50 -7.35 9.42
C LEU A 55 10.62 -7.84 8.49
N LYS A 56 10.31 -8.62 7.46
CA LYS A 56 11.31 -9.14 6.51
C LYS A 56 12.12 -8.06 5.79
N LYS A 57 11.65 -6.83 5.77
CA LYS A 57 12.31 -5.69 5.11
C LYS A 57 13.28 -4.90 6.03
N GLY A 58 13.67 -5.41 7.19
CA GLY A 58 14.73 -4.85 8.02
C GLY A 58 14.33 -3.57 8.79
N GLU A 59 14.98 -2.44 8.52
CA GLU A 59 14.89 -1.19 9.31
C GLU A 59 13.48 -0.57 9.44
N THR A 60 12.51 -1.02 8.65
CA THR A 60 11.13 -0.52 8.64
C THR A 60 10.27 -1.01 9.81
N SER A 61 10.80 -1.85 10.67
CA SER A 61 10.07 -2.42 11.83
C SER A 61 9.45 -1.36 12.76
N LYS A 62 10.07 -0.17 12.86
CA LYS A 62 9.60 0.94 13.71
C LYS A 62 8.38 1.67 13.15
N GLU A 63 8.03 1.42 11.88
CA GLU A 63 6.97 2.12 11.16
C GLU A 63 5.72 1.27 10.96
N VAL A 64 5.78 0.00 11.32
CA VAL A 64 4.66 -0.94 11.21
C VAL A 64 3.66 -0.71 12.33
N TYR A 65 2.38 -0.60 11.98
CA TYR A 65 1.29 -0.64 12.95
C TYR A 65 0.95 -2.09 13.28
N LEU A 66 1.03 -2.43 14.57
CA LEU A 66 0.54 -3.69 15.09
C LEU A 66 -0.93 -3.57 15.48
N LEU A 67 -1.67 -4.63 15.29
CA LEU A 67 -3.08 -4.76 15.64
C LEU A 67 -3.22 -5.66 16.88
N PHE A 68 -4.06 -5.22 17.79
CA PHE A 68 -4.41 -5.97 18.98
C PHE A 68 -5.93 -6.08 19.06
N PRO A 69 -6.49 -7.28 19.24
CA PRO A 69 -7.88 -7.44 19.63
C PRO A 69 -8.15 -6.65 20.92
N LEU A 70 -9.28 -5.97 20.99
CA LEU A 70 -9.62 -5.16 22.17
C LEU A 70 -9.64 -5.99 23.46
N GLN A 71 -9.96 -7.28 23.36
CA GLN A 71 -9.98 -8.23 24.48
C GLN A 71 -8.59 -8.50 25.08
N GLU A 72 -7.53 -8.24 24.31
CA GLU A 72 -6.16 -8.44 24.75
C GLU A 72 -5.53 -7.19 25.35
N VAL A 73 -6.26 -6.07 25.35
CA VAL A 73 -5.77 -4.81 25.93
C VAL A 73 -5.77 -4.92 27.45
N GLY A 74 -4.58 -4.90 28.06
CA GLY A 74 -4.38 -5.04 29.51
C GLY A 74 -4.10 -6.44 30.00
N ALA A 75 -4.15 -7.47 29.15
CA ALA A 75 -3.59 -8.77 29.43
C ALA A 75 -2.04 -8.72 29.26
N GLU A 76 -1.29 -9.44 30.07
CA GLU A 76 0.12 -9.74 29.77
C GLU A 76 0.16 -10.55 28.47
N ASN A 77 0.44 -9.86 27.38
CA ASN A 77 0.44 -10.49 26.07
C ASN A 77 1.89 -10.81 25.69
N ASP A 78 2.31 -12.02 26.01
CA ASP A 78 3.64 -12.57 25.68
C ASP A 78 3.76 -13.02 24.22
N THR A 79 2.74 -12.77 23.38
CA THR A 79 2.81 -13.13 21.96
C THR A 79 4.01 -12.43 21.30
N PRO A 80 4.96 -13.19 20.70
CA PRO A 80 6.09 -12.62 19.98
C PRO A 80 5.62 -11.65 18.88
N VAL A 81 6.40 -10.60 18.60
CA VAL A 81 6.05 -9.59 17.60
C VAL A 81 5.84 -10.23 16.22
N GLU A 82 6.58 -11.30 15.93
CA GLU A 82 6.50 -12.05 14.68
C GLU A 82 5.12 -12.69 14.44
N ASP A 83 4.45 -13.09 15.52
CA ASP A 83 3.15 -13.75 15.47
C ASP A 83 1.98 -12.77 15.56
N ARG A 84 2.25 -11.51 15.91
CA ARG A 84 1.23 -10.45 15.94
C ARG A 84 0.80 -10.06 14.56
N LEU A 85 -0.44 -9.62 14.43
CA LEU A 85 -0.96 -9.03 13.19
C LEU A 85 -0.55 -7.56 13.09
N GLY A 86 -0.35 -7.08 11.88
CA GLY A 86 -0.06 -5.68 11.59
C GLY A 86 -0.61 -5.23 10.25
N LEU A 87 -0.64 -3.92 10.05
CA LEU A 87 -1.03 -3.31 8.78
C LEU A 87 0.19 -3.23 7.85
N HIS A 88 -0.02 -3.53 6.58
CA HIS A 88 1.03 -3.38 5.59
C HIS A 88 1.43 -1.90 5.44
N PHE A 89 2.73 -1.64 5.37
CA PHE A 89 3.27 -0.28 5.25
C PHE A 89 3.64 0.07 3.80
N ASP A 90 3.73 -0.91 2.92
CA ASP A 90 3.92 -0.80 1.47
C ASP A 90 3.14 -1.90 0.74
N LEU A 91 3.25 -1.94 -0.58
CA LEU A 91 2.61 -2.95 -1.42
C LEU A 91 3.59 -4.00 -1.97
N THR A 92 4.90 -3.83 -1.77
CA THR A 92 5.96 -4.72 -2.28
C THR A 92 6.01 -6.05 -1.54
N VAL A 93 6.01 -6.02 -0.20
CA VAL A 93 6.02 -7.24 0.62
C VAL A 93 4.72 -8.05 0.42
N PRO A 94 3.52 -7.44 0.44
CA PRO A 94 2.29 -8.13 0.08
C PRO A 94 2.30 -8.73 -1.33
N LEU A 95 2.87 -8.04 -2.32
CA LEU A 95 3.03 -8.56 -3.67
C LEU A 95 3.90 -9.81 -3.71
N SER A 96 5.08 -9.76 -3.08
CA SER A 96 6.01 -10.91 -3.06
C SER A 96 5.32 -12.15 -2.51
N ARG A 97 4.59 -12.03 -1.42
CA ARG A 97 3.79 -13.12 -0.86
C ARG A 97 2.70 -13.59 -1.84
N TYR A 98 1.94 -12.65 -2.43
CA TYR A 98 0.86 -12.94 -3.38
C TYR A 98 1.38 -13.76 -4.57
N VAL A 99 2.52 -13.37 -5.14
CA VAL A 99 3.13 -14.06 -6.27
C VAL A 99 3.56 -15.48 -5.89
N VAL A 100 4.18 -15.65 -4.73
CA VAL A 100 4.60 -16.99 -4.25
C VAL A 100 3.38 -17.88 -4.02
N GLU A 101 2.36 -17.39 -3.32
CA GLU A 101 1.14 -18.14 -3.01
C GLU A 101 0.33 -18.53 -4.27
N ASN A 102 0.42 -17.73 -5.34
CA ASN A 102 -0.42 -17.92 -6.55
C ASN A 102 0.40 -18.24 -7.82
N SER A 103 1.68 -18.56 -7.70
CA SER A 103 2.61 -18.72 -8.84
C SER A 103 2.10 -19.69 -9.90
N GLY A 104 1.41 -20.77 -9.49
CA GLY A 104 0.82 -21.77 -10.42
C GLY A 104 -0.39 -21.26 -11.22
N SER A 105 -0.97 -20.12 -10.83
CA SER A 105 -2.14 -19.51 -11.49
C SER A 105 -1.81 -18.21 -12.22
N LEU A 106 -0.57 -17.73 -12.10
CA LEU A 106 -0.12 -16.49 -12.72
C LEU A 106 0.57 -16.75 -14.04
N THR A 107 0.33 -15.89 -15.03
CA THR A 107 1.07 -15.90 -16.30
C THR A 107 2.26 -14.94 -16.17
N PHE A 108 3.46 -15.42 -16.51
CA PHE A 108 4.68 -14.62 -16.48
C PHE A 108 5.15 -14.22 -17.90
N PRO A 109 5.74 -13.02 -18.10
CA PRO A 109 5.95 -11.96 -17.10
C PRO A 109 4.61 -11.44 -16.56
N PHE A 110 4.48 -11.37 -15.23
CA PHE A 110 3.29 -10.88 -14.58
C PHE A 110 3.39 -9.36 -14.40
N LYS A 111 2.65 -8.62 -15.21
CA LYS A 111 2.53 -7.16 -15.17
C LYS A 111 1.33 -6.80 -14.30
N ARG A 112 1.57 -6.20 -13.13
CA ARG A 112 0.48 -5.85 -12.21
C ARG A 112 0.46 -4.37 -11.88
N TRP A 113 -0.71 -3.82 -11.63
CA TRP A 113 -0.88 -2.58 -10.89
C TRP A 113 -1.64 -2.82 -9.59
N GLN A 114 -1.39 -1.97 -8.60
CA GLN A 114 -2.09 -1.99 -7.32
C GLN A 114 -2.23 -0.56 -6.81
N ILE A 115 -3.45 -0.16 -6.47
CA ILE A 115 -3.76 1.14 -5.89
C ILE A 115 -4.53 0.87 -4.60
N GLN A 116 -3.86 1.01 -3.46
CA GLN A 116 -4.40 0.58 -2.18
C GLN A 116 -3.86 1.46 -1.05
N LYS A 117 -4.62 1.56 0.04
CA LYS A 117 -4.15 2.25 1.25
C LYS A 117 -3.00 1.50 1.90
N VAL A 118 -2.05 2.27 2.43
CA VAL A 118 -0.92 1.79 3.24
C VAL A 118 -0.84 2.63 4.52
N TRP A 119 -0.19 2.07 5.54
CA TRP A 119 -0.09 2.68 6.86
C TRP A 119 1.36 2.75 7.32
N ARG A 120 1.84 3.98 7.61
CA ARG A 120 3.21 4.21 8.07
C ARG A 120 3.23 4.94 9.40
N GLY A 121 3.94 4.38 10.38
CA GLY A 121 4.10 4.93 11.72
C GLY A 121 5.04 6.14 11.81
N GLU A 122 5.54 6.65 10.70
CA GLU A 122 6.45 7.79 10.62
C GLU A 122 5.92 9.04 11.34
N ARG A 123 6.83 9.96 11.65
CA ARG A 123 6.45 11.28 12.17
C ARG A 123 5.70 12.04 11.08
N PRO A 124 4.45 12.47 11.34
CA PRO A 124 3.67 13.21 10.36
C PRO A 124 4.33 14.56 10.09
N GLN A 125 4.42 14.91 8.82
CA GLN A 125 4.87 16.21 8.32
C GLN A 125 3.80 16.76 7.38
N GLU A 126 3.94 18.01 6.95
CA GLU A 126 3.05 18.58 5.94
C GLU A 126 3.15 17.76 4.64
N GLY A 127 2.00 17.30 4.12
CA GLY A 127 1.94 16.40 2.97
C GLY A 127 2.31 14.93 3.23
N ARG A 128 2.66 14.55 4.48
CA ARG A 128 2.94 13.17 4.90
C ARG A 128 1.88 12.67 5.87
N PHE A 129 1.05 11.78 5.39
CA PHE A 129 0.02 11.13 6.20
C PHE A 129 0.49 9.76 6.69
N ARG A 130 -0.15 9.26 7.75
CA ARG A 130 0.07 7.91 8.26
C ARG A 130 -0.80 6.85 7.57
N GLU A 131 -1.87 7.29 6.95
CA GLU A 131 -2.70 6.51 6.04
C GLU A 131 -2.80 7.28 4.73
N PHE A 132 -2.44 6.64 3.62
CA PHE A 132 -2.53 7.24 2.29
C PHE A 132 -2.67 6.15 1.22
N VAL A 133 -3.11 6.55 0.04
CA VAL A 133 -3.19 5.66 -1.12
C VAL A 133 -1.83 5.61 -1.81
N GLN A 134 -1.30 4.41 -1.99
CA GLN A 134 -0.09 4.14 -2.77
C GLN A 134 -0.52 3.51 -4.10
N ALA A 135 0.09 3.93 -5.20
CA ALA A 135 -0.11 3.38 -6.54
C ALA A 135 1.21 2.81 -7.04
N ASP A 136 1.22 1.51 -7.30
CA ASP A 136 2.41 0.79 -7.75
C ASP A 136 2.13 0.02 -9.03
N ILE A 137 3.17 -0.08 -9.87
CA ILE A 137 3.25 -1.03 -10.98
C ILE A 137 4.53 -1.86 -10.87
N ASP A 138 4.43 -3.14 -11.16
CA ASP A 138 5.57 -4.05 -11.17
C ASP A 138 5.45 -5.04 -12.32
N VAL A 139 6.62 -5.54 -12.74
CA VAL A 139 6.73 -6.68 -13.63
C VAL A 139 7.53 -7.77 -12.92
N VAL A 140 6.91 -8.92 -12.75
CA VAL A 140 7.55 -10.07 -12.10
C VAL A 140 7.83 -11.13 -13.14
N GLY A 141 9.09 -11.55 -13.27
CA GLY A 141 9.52 -12.64 -14.13
C GLY A 141 9.57 -13.97 -13.39
N ASN A 142 9.51 -15.06 -14.15
CA ASN A 142 9.86 -16.40 -13.68
C ASN A 142 11.09 -16.83 -14.47
N GLY A 143 12.30 -16.55 -13.95
CA GLY A 143 13.58 -16.61 -14.64
C GLY A 143 14.02 -15.23 -15.13
N ASP A 144 14.67 -15.17 -16.28
CA ASP A 144 15.21 -13.92 -16.83
C ASP A 144 14.10 -12.97 -17.24
N LEU A 145 14.22 -11.73 -16.78
CA LEU A 145 13.31 -10.64 -17.14
C LEU A 145 14.01 -9.72 -18.16
N PRO A 146 13.41 -9.50 -19.36
CA PRO A 146 14.01 -8.63 -20.37
C PRO A 146 14.24 -7.20 -19.86
N ALA A 147 15.43 -6.65 -20.14
CA ALA A 147 15.87 -5.34 -19.65
C ALA A 147 14.98 -4.16 -20.12
N HIS A 148 14.18 -4.34 -21.19
CA HIS A 148 13.28 -3.28 -21.65
C HIS A 148 12.24 -2.87 -20.61
N TYR A 149 11.90 -3.74 -19.64
CA TYR A 149 10.98 -3.38 -18.54
C TYR A 149 11.54 -2.29 -17.62
N GLU A 150 12.87 -2.18 -17.49
CA GLU A 150 13.50 -1.10 -16.72
C GLU A 150 13.25 0.28 -17.36
N VAL A 151 13.01 0.31 -18.68
CA VAL A 151 12.66 1.53 -19.42
C VAL A 151 11.14 1.72 -19.49
N GLU A 152 10.39 0.63 -19.66
CA GLU A 152 8.93 0.68 -19.77
C GLU A 152 8.28 1.24 -18.50
N LEU A 153 8.67 0.76 -17.31
CA LEU A 153 8.07 1.17 -16.04
C LEU A 153 8.16 2.68 -15.79
N PRO A 154 9.34 3.34 -15.89
CA PRO A 154 9.42 4.79 -15.77
C PRO A 154 8.59 5.56 -16.82
N LEU A 155 8.54 5.07 -18.05
CA LEU A 155 7.75 5.70 -19.12
C LEU A 155 6.25 5.65 -18.83
N VAL A 156 5.76 4.54 -18.29
CA VAL A 156 4.36 4.42 -17.86
C VAL A 156 4.07 5.37 -16.70
N MET A 157 4.98 5.43 -15.71
CA MET A 157 4.82 6.32 -14.55
C MET A 157 4.81 7.81 -14.93
N VAL A 158 5.60 8.23 -15.90
CA VAL A 158 5.61 9.63 -16.40
C VAL A 158 4.31 10.01 -17.11
N ARG A 159 3.58 9.04 -17.64
CA ARG A 159 2.27 9.27 -18.28
C ARG A 159 1.12 9.36 -17.27
N ALA A 160 1.32 8.84 -16.08
CA ALA A 160 0.37 9.00 -14.99
C ALA A 160 0.47 10.42 -14.41
N PRO A 161 -0.65 11.09 -14.07
CA PRO A 161 -0.67 12.47 -13.58
C PRO A 161 -0.07 12.60 -12.17
#